data_ad40ab33f6238a407e7968f3c92584b2
#
_entry.id   ad40ab33f6238a407e7968f3c92584b2
#
_cell.length_a   1.000
_cell.length_b   1.000
_cell.length_c   1.000
_cell.angle_alpha   90.00
_cell.angle_beta   90.00
_cell.angle_gamma   90.00
#
_symmetry.space_group_name_H-M   'P 1'
#
loop_
_entity.id
_entity.type
_entity.pdbx_description
1 polymer ?
#
loop_
_entity_poly.entity_id
_entity_poly.type
_entity_poly.pdbx_seq_one_letter_code
_entity_poly.pdbx_strand_id
1 'polypeptide(L)'
;MKPAARSKKGRGAFCNLPLLLLIGAIQFLVIYSPAIDRYMVMITKGKPGFPSLLLDGRRGFKLVVEEFVPEPRVACDFADPRSDVCELEGAIRIRGSTSEVFVVAPGGAGAGMNATQWTIQPYTRKGEARVMRGIAELTVRVVGAGEAPACTVRHDVPAVVYSNGGYCGNYYHDFNDNIIPLFITSRHLGGEVQLLVAQKQRWWFDKYREIVDGLTNYEAVDLGGDGGEVRCFRRATLGLRSHKELSIDPRRAPRNLSMVDFKRFLMWRYALPREHAIRTEEDEGAARPRLLIIARRSRRRFVNLPEIVALAEEVGFEVTTSDVMSPPKQNKKGALAAAGDEGHARMADASALVNSFDAMVAVHGSGLTNLVFLPMNAVVVQVVPLGRMEGLAMDEYGVPPRDMNMRYLQYNITAEESTLSEAFPRTHPVLLDPMPIHKQSWSLVKDIYLGQQDVRLDLRRFRPVLEKAIRLLR
;
A
#
# COMPACT_ATOMS: atom_id res chain seq x y z
N MET A 1 58.69 -12.59 -0.56
CA MET A 1 59.15 -11.80 0.65
C MET A 1 57.97 -11.47 1.49
N LYS A 2 58.05 -11.73 2.76
CA LYS A 2 57.03 -11.73 3.79
C LYS A 2 56.58 -10.33 4.28
N PRO A 3 55.56 -10.26 5.13
CA PRO A 3 54.43 -9.30 5.14
C PRO A 3 54.54 -8.27 6.26
N ALA A 4 53.73 -7.23 6.20
CA ALA A 4 53.61 -6.24 7.25
C ALA A 4 52.25 -6.28 7.95
N ALA A 5 52.32 -6.06 9.24
CA ALA A 5 51.43 -6.37 10.32
C ALA A 5 50.03 -5.72 10.32
N ARG A 6 49.07 -6.46 10.86
CA ARG A 6 47.77 -6.02 11.36
C ARG A 6 47.92 -5.15 12.62
N SER A 7 47.33 -3.98 12.60
CA SER A 7 47.02 -3.22 13.82
C SER A 7 45.55 -3.49 14.20
N LYS A 8 45.34 -4.14 15.34
CA LYS A 8 44.06 -4.25 16.03
C LYS A 8 43.77 -2.95 16.78
N LYS A 9 42.75 -2.19 16.37
CA LYS A 9 42.16 -1.14 17.21
C LYS A 9 41.11 -1.78 18.10
N GLY A 10 41.37 -1.80 19.41
CA GLY A 10 40.48 -2.24 20.45
C GLY A 10 39.25 -1.33 20.55
N ARG A 11 38.08 -1.92 20.72
CA ARG A 11 36.85 -1.24 21.16
C ARG A 11 37.00 -0.91 22.64
N GLY A 12 37.14 0.37 22.98
CA GLY A 12 37.08 0.88 24.34
C GLY A 12 35.61 0.77 24.83
N ALA A 13 35.39 -0.01 25.85
CA ALA A 13 34.18 0.02 26.64
C ALA A 13 34.13 1.36 27.41
N PHE A 14 33.20 2.23 27.07
CA PHE A 14 32.87 3.39 27.92
C PHE A 14 32.15 2.89 29.17
N CYS A 15 32.90 2.67 30.20
CA CYS A 15 32.39 2.41 31.54
C CYS A 15 31.82 3.74 32.08
N ASN A 16 30.53 3.74 32.44
CA ASN A 16 29.84 4.88 33.05
C ASN A 16 30.39 5.12 34.49
N LEU A 17 31.61 5.63 34.61
CA LEU A 17 32.26 5.94 35.87
C LEU A 17 31.49 6.89 36.80
N PRO A 18 30.71 7.90 36.27
CA PRO A 18 29.93 8.79 37.16
C PRO A 18 28.74 8.09 37.83
N LEU A 19 28.13 7.06 37.20
CA LEU A 19 27.01 6.35 37.80
C LEU A 19 27.44 5.44 38.95
N LEU A 20 28.59 4.78 38.84
CA LEU A 20 29.14 3.93 39.89
C LEU A 20 29.62 4.75 41.10
N LEU A 21 30.16 5.96 40.88
CA LEU A 21 30.53 6.87 41.96
C LEU A 21 29.28 7.44 42.67
N LEU A 22 28.20 7.69 41.98
CA LEU A 22 26.96 8.15 42.58
C LEU A 22 26.29 7.06 43.42
N ILE A 23 26.31 5.81 42.97
CA ILE A 23 25.80 4.66 43.71
C ILE A 23 26.69 4.39 44.96
N GLY A 24 27.98 4.48 44.86
CA GLY A 24 28.91 4.37 45.94
C GLY A 24 28.74 5.45 47.01
N ALA A 25 28.51 6.71 46.60
CA ALA A 25 28.25 7.83 47.53
C ALA A 25 26.91 7.68 48.25
N ILE A 26 25.88 7.19 47.60
CA ILE A 26 24.56 6.90 48.21
C ILE A 26 24.67 5.73 49.21
N GLN A 27 25.39 4.67 48.87
CA GLN A 27 25.64 3.56 49.80
C GLN A 27 26.43 4.02 51.02
N PHE A 28 27.43 4.92 50.87
CA PHE A 28 28.21 5.45 52.00
C PHE A 28 27.39 6.32 52.94
N LEU A 29 26.47 7.16 52.38
CA LEU A 29 25.54 7.98 53.16
C LEU A 29 24.52 7.16 53.96
N VAL A 30 24.05 6.03 53.43
CA VAL A 30 23.09 5.15 54.09
C VAL A 30 23.71 4.33 55.21
N ILE A 31 25.01 3.94 55.09
CA ILE A 31 25.69 3.12 56.08
C ILE A 31 26.17 3.96 57.28
N TYR A 32 26.47 5.26 57.11
CA TYR A 32 27.06 6.07 58.17
C TYR A 32 26.16 7.10 58.83
N SER A 33 24.86 7.14 58.54
CA SER A 33 23.92 8.03 59.20
C SER A 33 22.80 7.28 59.93
N PRO A 34 22.91 7.07 61.25
CA PRO A 34 21.87 6.35 62.02
C PRO A 34 20.59 7.15 62.30
N ALA A 35 20.41 8.34 61.71
CA ALA A 35 19.31 9.24 62.06
C ALA A 35 18.25 9.44 60.94
N ILE A 36 18.19 8.61 59.90
CA ILE A 36 17.21 8.78 58.83
C ILE A 36 16.11 7.71 58.90
N ASP A 37 15.35 7.73 59.96
CA ASP A 37 14.20 6.83 60.10
C ASP A 37 12.86 7.46 59.61
N ARG A 38 12.86 8.57 58.99
CA ARG A 38 11.68 9.19 58.37
C ARG A 38 11.98 10.31 57.39
N TYR A 39 12.51 10.07 56.22
CA TYR A 39 12.39 11.04 55.16
C TYR A 39 12.18 10.41 53.79
N MET A 40 11.01 10.65 53.22
CA MET A 40 10.73 10.42 51.82
C MET A 40 11.52 11.47 51.00
N VAL A 41 12.65 11.11 50.42
CA VAL A 41 13.38 12.00 49.54
C VAL A 41 12.74 11.88 48.14
N MET A 42 11.91 12.85 47.81
CA MET A 42 11.56 13.07 46.40
C MET A 42 12.78 13.59 45.68
N ILE A 43 13.54 12.74 45.04
CA ILE A 43 14.58 13.18 44.14
C ILE A 43 13.93 13.35 42.76
N THR A 44 13.61 14.60 42.48
CA THR A 44 13.49 15.25 41.19
C THR A 44 12.52 14.59 40.18
N LYS A 45 11.46 15.31 39.86
CA LYS A 45 10.79 15.20 38.56
C LYS A 45 11.85 15.48 37.49
N GLY A 46 12.55 14.43 37.06
CA GLY A 46 13.52 14.47 36.00
C GLY A 46 12.85 14.60 34.65
N LYS A 47 13.60 15.10 33.69
CA LYS A 47 13.20 15.16 32.27
C LYS A 47 12.76 13.79 31.76
N PRO A 48 11.88 13.71 30.75
CA PRO A 48 11.40 12.44 30.19
C PRO A 48 12.58 11.51 29.83
N GLY A 49 12.52 10.26 30.35
CA GLY A 49 13.52 9.22 30.07
C GLY A 49 14.40 8.76 31.22
N PHE A 50 14.23 9.32 32.45
CA PHE A 50 14.97 8.82 33.62
C PHE A 50 14.05 7.98 34.55
N PRO A 51 14.52 6.82 35.05
CA PRO A 51 13.75 5.99 35.96
C PRO A 51 13.59 6.67 37.34
N SER A 52 12.38 6.60 37.88
CA SER A 52 12.09 7.08 39.26
C SER A 52 12.51 6.05 40.28
N LEU A 53 13.27 6.46 41.27
CA LEU A 53 13.73 5.61 42.36
C LEU A 53 12.75 5.74 43.55
N LEU A 54 11.97 4.72 43.83
CA LEU A 54 11.13 4.65 45.04
C LEU A 54 11.86 3.85 46.12
N LEU A 55 12.03 4.46 47.30
CA LEU A 55 12.60 3.87 48.46
C LEU A 55 11.46 3.34 49.38
N ASP A 56 11.31 2.02 49.49
CA ASP A 56 10.47 1.42 50.53
C ASP A 56 11.34 1.01 51.70
N GLY A 57 11.21 1.74 52.82
CA GLY A 57 12.08 1.64 53.99
C GLY A 57 12.06 0.31 54.76
N ARG A 58 11.39 -0.74 54.30
CA ARG A 58 11.29 -2.03 55.04
C ARG A 58 11.71 -3.30 54.27
N ARG A 59 11.96 -3.26 52.96
CA ARG A 59 12.19 -4.46 52.13
C ARG A 59 13.27 -4.38 51.08
N GLY A 60 14.20 -3.45 51.15
CA GLY A 60 15.26 -3.34 50.18
C GLY A 60 14.91 -2.49 48.95
N PHE A 61 15.92 -2.17 48.18
CA PHE A 61 15.77 -1.34 46.97
C PHE A 61 15.03 -2.14 45.88
N LYS A 62 13.85 -1.71 45.54
CA LYS A 62 13.18 -2.17 44.34
C LYS A 62 13.26 -1.06 43.29
N LEU A 63 14.04 -1.28 42.25
CA LEU A 63 14.03 -0.39 41.07
C LEU A 63 12.70 -0.59 40.39
N VAL A 64 11.75 0.30 40.60
CA VAL A 64 10.54 0.37 39.80
C VAL A 64 10.87 1.25 38.60
N VAL A 65 11.19 0.65 37.49
CA VAL A 65 11.22 1.34 36.21
C VAL A 65 9.77 1.58 35.86
N GLU A 66 9.22 2.74 36.20
CA GLU A 66 7.96 3.16 35.63
C GLU A 66 8.19 3.31 34.13
N GLU A 67 7.63 2.41 33.36
CA GLU A 67 7.65 2.49 31.91
C GLU A 67 6.91 3.77 31.52
N PHE A 68 7.63 4.73 30.93
CA PHE A 68 7.05 5.98 30.43
C PHE A 68 5.99 5.64 29.40
N VAL A 69 4.72 5.70 29.78
CA VAL A 69 3.59 5.63 28.87
C VAL A 69 3.30 7.05 28.43
N PRO A 70 3.45 7.38 27.14
CA PRO A 70 3.12 8.70 26.64
C PRO A 70 1.64 9.02 26.95
N GLU A 71 1.35 10.30 27.14
CA GLU A 71 -0.03 10.80 27.30
C GLU A 71 -0.89 10.27 26.16
N PRO A 72 -2.10 9.78 26.44
CA PRO A 72 -2.97 9.23 25.41
C PRO A 72 -3.35 10.31 24.40
N ARG A 73 -3.11 10.01 23.12
CA ARG A 73 -3.45 10.89 22.02
C ARG A 73 -4.24 10.13 20.96
N VAL A 74 -5.34 10.73 20.52
CA VAL A 74 -6.14 10.27 19.38
C VAL A 74 -6.26 11.44 18.41
N ALA A 75 -5.77 11.26 17.19
CA ALA A 75 -5.87 12.24 16.11
C ALA A 75 -6.45 11.55 14.88
N CYS A 76 -7.73 11.79 14.61
CA CYS A 76 -8.43 11.24 13.44
C CYS A 76 -8.61 12.30 12.36
N ASP A 77 -8.29 11.95 11.13
CA ASP A 77 -8.62 12.74 9.94
C ASP A 77 -9.78 12.06 9.20
N PHE A 78 -10.96 12.69 9.29
CA PHE A 78 -12.17 12.33 8.57
C PHE A 78 -12.47 13.28 7.41
N ALA A 79 -11.61 14.27 7.15
CA ALA A 79 -11.82 15.24 6.08
C ALA A 79 -11.33 14.73 4.71
N ASP A 80 -10.42 13.77 4.70
CA ASP A 80 -9.95 13.20 3.45
C ASP A 80 -11.09 12.51 2.68
N PRO A 81 -11.28 12.80 1.38
CA PRO A 81 -12.36 12.22 0.60
C PRO A 81 -12.16 10.73 0.26
N ARG A 82 -10.95 10.19 0.39
CA ARG A 82 -10.60 8.83 -0.02
C ARG A 82 -10.57 7.83 1.12
N SER A 83 -10.10 8.24 2.31
CA SER A 83 -9.94 7.34 3.45
C SER A 83 -9.99 8.08 4.78
N ASP A 84 -10.51 7.43 5.79
CA ASP A 84 -10.37 7.87 7.18
C ASP A 84 -9.08 7.29 7.77
N VAL A 85 -8.36 8.11 8.55
CA VAL A 85 -7.13 7.67 9.22
C VAL A 85 -7.11 8.20 10.65
N CYS A 86 -6.86 7.33 11.64
CA CYS A 86 -6.63 7.71 13.02
C CYS A 86 -5.21 7.35 13.45
N GLU A 87 -4.47 8.33 13.98
CA GLU A 87 -3.17 8.13 14.63
C GLU A 87 -3.38 8.07 16.15
N LEU A 88 -2.91 6.99 16.77
CA LEU A 88 -3.06 6.74 18.19
C LEU A 88 -1.69 6.62 18.85
N GLU A 89 -1.54 7.26 20.02
CA GLU A 89 -0.36 7.14 20.88
C GLU A 89 -0.78 6.89 22.33
N GLY A 90 0.02 6.15 23.08
CA GLY A 90 -0.24 5.82 24.49
C GLY A 90 -0.32 4.30 24.72
N ALA A 91 -1.06 3.88 25.75
CA ALA A 91 -1.33 2.47 26.00
C ALA A 91 -2.55 2.02 25.16
N ILE A 92 -2.27 1.45 23.98
CA ILE A 92 -3.31 1.05 23.02
C ILE A 92 -3.56 -0.45 23.17
N ARG A 93 -4.83 -0.86 23.23
CA ARG A 93 -5.26 -2.27 23.26
C ARG A 93 -6.24 -2.52 22.12
N ILE A 94 -5.98 -3.49 21.27
CA ILE A 94 -6.78 -3.83 20.11
C ILE A 94 -7.33 -5.25 20.30
N ARG A 95 -8.66 -5.38 20.26
CA ARG A 95 -9.37 -6.65 20.35
C ARG A 95 -10.13 -6.90 19.04
N GLY A 96 -9.59 -7.78 18.21
CA GLY A 96 -10.12 -8.04 16.86
C GLY A 96 -11.51 -8.66 16.87
N SER A 97 -11.79 -9.59 17.82
CA SER A 97 -13.07 -10.29 17.92
C SER A 97 -14.29 -9.40 18.14
N THR A 98 -14.09 -8.20 18.71
CA THR A 98 -15.16 -7.19 18.93
C THR A 98 -14.96 -5.92 18.10
N SER A 99 -13.90 -5.86 17.27
CA SER A 99 -13.54 -4.67 16.48
C SER A 99 -13.37 -3.40 17.33
N GLU A 100 -12.84 -3.56 18.57
CA GLU A 100 -12.63 -2.48 19.51
C GLU A 100 -11.16 -2.11 19.67
N VAL A 101 -10.91 -0.82 19.76
CA VAL A 101 -9.62 -0.21 20.02
C VAL A 101 -9.72 0.68 21.25
N PHE A 102 -8.98 0.36 22.28
CA PHE A 102 -8.95 1.10 23.55
C PHE A 102 -7.66 1.91 23.63
N VAL A 103 -7.78 3.20 23.89
CA VAL A 103 -6.66 4.07 24.25
C VAL A 103 -6.79 4.33 25.75
N VAL A 104 -5.86 3.81 26.53
CA VAL A 104 -5.97 3.77 28.00
C VAL A 104 -5.35 5.02 28.60
N ALA A 105 -6.16 5.80 29.31
CA ALA A 105 -5.70 6.96 30.05
C ALA A 105 -5.10 6.56 31.40
N PRO A 106 -3.95 7.14 31.82
CA PRO A 106 -3.38 6.92 33.14
C PRO A 106 -4.27 7.54 34.24
N GLY A 107 -4.34 6.90 35.40
CA GLY A 107 -4.86 7.49 36.64
C GLY A 107 -6.38 7.68 36.77
N GLY A 108 -7.19 6.77 36.25
CA GLY A 108 -8.65 6.76 36.56
C GLY A 108 -9.43 7.96 36.02
N ALA A 109 -8.86 8.76 35.13
CA ALA A 109 -9.48 9.95 34.57
C ALA A 109 -10.65 9.66 33.60
N GLY A 110 -11.09 8.40 33.50
CA GLY A 110 -12.24 7.99 32.69
C GLY A 110 -13.60 8.39 33.31
N ALA A 111 -13.65 8.69 34.59
CA ALA A 111 -14.93 8.91 35.29
C ALA A 111 -15.56 10.33 35.10
N GLY A 112 -14.96 11.20 34.32
CA GLY A 112 -15.46 12.57 34.10
C GLY A 112 -15.28 13.13 32.70
N MET A 113 -14.54 12.48 31.82
CA MET A 113 -14.52 12.82 30.39
C MET A 113 -15.68 12.09 29.72
N ASN A 114 -16.60 12.83 29.10
CA ASN A 114 -17.54 12.23 28.15
C ASN A 114 -16.78 11.25 27.29
N ALA A 115 -17.14 9.97 27.32
CA ALA A 115 -16.45 8.88 26.64
C ALA A 115 -16.36 9.23 25.14
N THR A 116 -15.23 9.85 24.74
CA THR A 116 -15.03 10.23 23.36
C THR A 116 -14.81 8.94 22.58
N GLN A 117 -15.69 8.71 21.62
CA GLN A 117 -15.69 7.53 20.78
C GLN A 117 -15.61 7.94 19.31
N TRP A 118 -14.81 7.24 18.55
CA TRP A 118 -14.76 7.36 17.09
C TRP A 118 -15.05 6.02 16.45
N THR A 119 -15.63 6.08 15.27
CA THR A 119 -15.87 4.91 14.43
C THR A 119 -15.16 5.10 13.11
N ILE A 120 -14.43 4.10 12.67
CA ILE A 120 -13.66 4.12 11.43
C ILE A 120 -13.84 2.84 10.62
N GLN A 121 -14.06 2.97 9.31
CA GLN A 121 -13.98 1.88 8.36
C GLN A 121 -12.62 1.96 7.65
N PRO A 122 -11.65 1.08 8.00
CA PRO A 122 -10.26 1.27 7.60
C PRO A 122 -9.98 0.78 6.17
N TYR A 123 -10.63 1.39 5.18
CA TYR A 123 -10.49 1.11 3.75
C TYR A 123 -10.54 2.40 2.92
N THR A 124 -9.93 2.40 1.73
CA THR A 124 -9.60 3.60 0.95
C THR A 124 -10.65 4.01 -0.10
N ARG A 125 -11.88 3.57 0.01
CA ARG A 125 -13.00 3.91 -0.90
C ARG A 125 -14.15 4.59 -0.17
N LYS A 126 -13.83 5.52 0.73
CA LYS A 126 -14.79 6.22 1.59
C LYS A 126 -16.02 6.76 0.85
N GLY A 127 -15.84 7.32 -0.35
CA GLY A 127 -16.93 7.84 -1.18
C GLY A 127 -17.83 6.78 -1.81
N GLU A 128 -17.49 5.49 -1.74
CA GLU A 128 -18.23 4.41 -2.40
C GLU A 128 -19.08 3.60 -1.42
N ALA A 129 -20.24 4.13 -1.06
CA ALA A 129 -21.14 3.54 -0.05
C ALA A 129 -21.47 2.05 -0.29
N ARG A 130 -21.51 1.60 -1.55
CA ARG A 130 -21.79 0.20 -1.87
C ARG A 130 -20.68 -0.72 -1.35
N VAL A 131 -19.43 -0.34 -1.52
CA VAL A 131 -18.27 -1.11 -1.08
C VAL A 131 -18.06 -0.97 0.41
N MET A 132 -18.20 0.25 0.95
CA MET A 132 -17.99 0.54 2.36
C MET A 132 -18.96 -0.22 3.27
N ARG A 133 -20.18 -0.51 2.84
CA ARG A 133 -21.13 -1.37 3.60
C ARG A 133 -20.59 -2.77 3.91
N GLY A 134 -19.61 -3.26 3.15
CA GLY A 134 -18.97 -4.55 3.39
C GLY A 134 -17.71 -4.48 4.25
N ILE A 135 -17.26 -3.28 4.63
CA ILE A 135 -16.04 -3.09 5.41
C ILE A 135 -16.37 -3.12 6.91
N ALA A 136 -15.62 -3.95 7.65
CA ALA A 136 -15.74 -4.02 9.10
C ALA A 136 -15.40 -2.67 9.74
N GLU A 137 -16.24 -2.24 10.67
CA GLU A 137 -16.10 -1.01 11.41
C GLU A 137 -15.28 -1.23 12.69
N LEU A 138 -14.36 -0.34 12.98
CA LEU A 138 -13.59 -0.32 14.23
C LEU A 138 -14.11 0.81 15.14
N THR A 139 -14.30 0.49 16.40
CA THR A 139 -14.69 1.47 17.44
C THR A 139 -13.48 1.83 18.28
N VAL A 140 -13.09 3.11 18.30
CA VAL A 140 -12.00 3.65 19.13
C VAL A 140 -12.59 4.32 20.36
N ARG A 141 -12.10 3.97 21.55
CA ARG A 141 -12.54 4.55 22.82
C ARG A 141 -11.35 4.98 23.67
N VAL A 142 -11.44 6.15 24.29
CA VAL A 142 -10.56 6.51 25.40
C VAL A 142 -11.20 6.05 26.71
N VAL A 143 -10.49 5.22 27.46
CA VAL A 143 -11.02 4.57 28.67
C VAL A 143 -10.01 4.62 29.81
N GLY A 144 -10.49 4.47 31.04
CA GLY A 144 -9.64 4.28 32.23
C GLY A 144 -8.97 2.90 32.24
N ALA A 145 -7.87 2.78 33.00
CA ALA A 145 -7.07 1.53 33.06
C ALA A 145 -7.89 0.30 33.49
N GLY A 146 -8.91 0.47 34.33
CA GLY A 146 -9.80 -0.62 34.80
C GLY A 146 -10.88 -1.02 33.81
N GLU A 147 -11.15 -0.23 32.79
CA GLU A 147 -12.21 -0.49 31.81
C GLU A 147 -11.71 -1.22 30.55
N ALA A 148 -10.41 -1.14 30.28
CA ALA A 148 -9.81 -1.78 29.13
C ALA A 148 -9.47 -3.26 29.42
N PRO A 149 -9.66 -4.19 28.44
CA PRO A 149 -9.33 -5.58 28.62
C PRO A 149 -7.82 -5.79 28.90
N ALA A 150 -7.45 -6.84 29.62
CA ALA A 150 -6.05 -7.14 29.90
C ALA A 150 -5.28 -7.48 28.61
N CYS A 151 -4.00 -7.06 28.52
CA CYS A 151 -3.11 -7.43 27.42
C CYS A 151 -2.83 -8.93 27.45
N THR A 152 -3.00 -9.59 26.30
CA THR A 152 -2.53 -10.98 26.09
C THR A 152 -1.25 -11.03 25.27
N VAL A 153 -1.10 -10.15 24.28
CA VAL A 153 0.09 -10.04 23.42
C VAL A 153 0.60 -8.61 23.42
N ARG A 154 1.89 -8.41 23.65
CA ARG A 154 2.55 -7.08 23.60
C ARG A 154 3.46 -6.98 22.39
N HIS A 155 3.43 -5.82 21.77
CA HIS A 155 4.28 -5.50 20.63
C HIS A 155 5.08 -4.21 20.92
N ASP A 156 6.37 -4.23 20.62
CA ASP A 156 7.27 -3.06 20.77
C ASP A 156 7.25 -2.16 19.54
N VAL A 157 6.72 -2.65 18.43
CA VAL A 157 6.57 -1.91 17.16
C VAL A 157 5.17 -1.31 17.03
N PRO A 158 4.95 -0.24 16.24
CA PRO A 158 3.63 0.31 15.98
C PRO A 158 2.75 -0.67 15.20
N ALA A 159 1.43 -0.51 15.35
CA ALA A 159 0.45 -1.21 14.51
C ALA A 159 0.01 -0.36 13.32
N VAL A 160 -0.29 -1.01 12.18
CA VAL A 160 -1.14 -0.48 11.12
C VAL A 160 -2.33 -1.42 10.97
N VAL A 161 -3.54 -0.88 11.21
CA VAL A 161 -4.80 -1.62 11.15
C VAL A 161 -5.56 -1.21 9.91
N TYR A 162 -5.85 -2.16 9.03
CA TYR A 162 -6.61 -1.89 7.80
C TYR A 162 -7.45 -3.08 7.37
N SER A 163 -8.41 -2.84 6.47
CA SER A 163 -9.17 -3.90 5.82
C SER A 163 -8.60 -4.18 4.44
N ASN A 164 -8.48 -5.46 4.08
CA ASN A 164 -8.26 -5.84 2.70
C ASN A 164 -9.48 -6.54 2.07
N GLY A 165 -10.68 -6.19 2.55
CA GLY A 165 -11.96 -6.52 1.94
C GLY A 165 -12.25 -5.69 0.68
N GLY A 166 -13.46 -5.20 0.53
CA GLY A 166 -13.87 -4.29 -0.55
C GLY A 166 -13.70 -4.89 -1.95
N TYR A 167 -12.94 -4.23 -2.81
CA TYR A 167 -12.66 -4.69 -4.18
C TYR A 167 -11.43 -5.60 -4.31
N CYS A 168 -10.96 -6.18 -3.22
CA CYS A 168 -9.84 -7.12 -3.21
C CYS A 168 -10.04 -8.24 -4.25
N GLY A 169 -9.01 -8.49 -5.05
CA GLY A 169 -9.03 -9.45 -6.17
C GLY A 169 -9.24 -8.83 -7.55
N ASN A 170 -9.61 -7.57 -7.61
CA ASN A 170 -9.46 -6.81 -8.84
C ASN A 170 -8.06 -6.19 -8.86
N TYR A 171 -7.27 -6.51 -9.86
CA TYR A 171 -5.85 -6.15 -9.93
C TYR A 171 -5.58 -4.64 -9.84
N TYR A 172 -6.45 -3.80 -10.39
CA TYR A 172 -6.37 -2.35 -10.21
C TYR A 172 -6.58 -1.96 -8.75
N HIS A 173 -7.63 -2.48 -8.13
CA HIS A 173 -7.96 -2.18 -6.74
C HIS A 173 -6.96 -2.79 -5.75
N ASP A 174 -6.36 -3.93 -6.07
CA ASP A 174 -5.28 -4.49 -5.25
C ASP A 174 -4.12 -3.48 -5.09
N PHE A 175 -3.71 -2.80 -6.18
CA PHE A 175 -2.68 -1.76 -6.12
C PHE A 175 -3.20 -0.43 -5.60
N ASN A 176 -4.31 0.04 -6.13
CA ASN A 176 -4.82 1.37 -5.83
C ASN A 176 -5.36 1.52 -4.42
N ASP A 177 -6.09 0.50 -3.92
CA ASP A 177 -6.81 0.58 -2.66
C ASP A 177 -6.04 -0.04 -1.49
N ASN A 178 -5.09 -0.94 -1.75
CA ASN A 178 -4.36 -1.67 -0.73
C ASN A 178 -2.84 -1.43 -0.80
N ILE A 179 -2.15 -1.80 -1.88
CA ILE A 179 -0.70 -1.85 -1.94
C ILE A 179 -0.06 -0.47 -1.86
N ILE A 180 -0.47 0.48 -2.70
CA ILE A 180 0.06 1.85 -2.69
C ILE A 180 -0.29 2.56 -1.37
N PRO A 181 -1.54 2.52 -0.87
CA PRO A 181 -1.88 3.03 0.45
C PRO A 181 -1.09 2.40 1.59
N LEU A 182 -0.86 1.09 1.57
CA LEU A 182 -0.03 0.42 2.56
C LEU A 182 1.42 0.89 2.49
N PHE A 183 1.98 1.05 1.27
CA PHE A 183 3.32 1.62 1.08
C PHE A 183 3.41 3.04 1.65
N ILE A 184 2.45 3.92 1.37
CA ILE A 184 2.42 5.29 1.93
C ILE A 184 2.40 5.25 3.46
N THR A 185 1.56 4.36 4.03
CA THR A 185 1.31 4.33 5.46
C THR A 185 2.44 3.69 6.27
N SER A 186 3.14 2.67 5.72
CA SER A 186 4.08 1.85 6.49
C SER A 186 5.55 1.96 6.05
N ARG A 187 5.85 2.31 4.80
CA ARG A 187 7.24 2.26 4.28
C ARG A 187 8.24 3.05 5.09
N HIS A 188 7.84 4.20 5.64
CA HIS A 188 8.70 5.05 6.45
C HIS A 188 9.10 4.44 7.81
N LEU A 189 8.44 3.37 8.25
CA LEU A 189 8.72 2.63 9.48
C LEU A 189 9.84 1.59 9.31
N GLY A 190 10.35 1.38 8.08
CA GLY A 190 11.52 0.53 7.83
C GLY A 190 11.30 -0.96 8.07
N GLY A 191 10.06 -1.43 8.04
CA GLY A 191 9.68 -2.82 8.35
C GLY A 191 9.33 -3.06 9.82
N GLU A 192 9.62 -2.12 10.71
CA GLU A 192 9.30 -2.21 12.13
C GLU A 192 7.83 -1.81 12.39
N VAL A 193 6.92 -2.62 11.91
CA VAL A 193 5.48 -2.40 12.00
C VAL A 193 4.70 -3.73 12.00
N GLN A 194 3.73 -3.87 12.89
CA GLN A 194 2.81 -4.99 12.90
C GLN A 194 1.57 -4.65 12.06
N LEU A 195 1.32 -5.42 11.02
CA LEU A 195 0.10 -5.31 10.23
C LEU A 195 -1.04 -6.11 10.90
N LEU A 196 -2.14 -5.43 11.17
CA LEU A 196 -3.38 -6.03 11.68
C LEU A 196 -4.47 -5.85 10.62
N VAL A 197 -4.99 -6.95 10.10
CA VAL A 197 -5.84 -6.93 8.91
C VAL A 197 -7.25 -7.38 9.26
N ALA A 198 -8.21 -6.46 9.18
CA ALA A 198 -9.61 -6.82 9.22
C ALA A 198 -10.02 -7.48 7.89
N GLN A 199 -10.73 -8.60 7.96
CA GLN A 199 -11.19 -9.33 6.77
C GLN A 199 -10.03 -9.85 5.90
N LYS A 200 -8.96 -10.38 6.52
CA LYS A 200 -7.73 -10.87 5.85
C LYS A 200 -8.04 -11.91 4.77
N GLN A 201 -7.65 -11.60 3.54
CA GLN A 201 -7.73 -12.52 2.41
C GLN A 201 -6.38 -13.25 2.24
N ARG A 202 -6.25 -14.47 2.77
CA ARG A 202 -4.98 -15.23 2.76
C ARG A 202 -4.34 -15.30 1.37
N TRP A 203 -5.11 -15.68 0.34
CA TRP A 203 -4.62 -15.78 -1.04
C TRP A 203 -4.03 -14.47 -1.59
N TRP A 204 -4.49 -13.31 -1.09
CA TRP A 204 -3.96 -12.00 -1.50
C TRP A 204 -2.56 -11.79 -0.90
N PHE A 205 -2.35 -12.15 0.36
CA PHE A 205 -1.03 -12.10 1.01
C PHE A 205 -0.06 -13.06 0.35
N ASP A 206 -0.50 -14.26 -0.04
CA ASP A 206 0.31 -15.22 -0.79
C ASP A 206 0.73 -14.65 -2.15
N LYS A 207 -0.20 -14.02 -2.87
CA LYS A 207 0.04 -13.43 -4.19
C LYS A 207 1.03 -12.25 -4.15
N TYR A 208 0.93 -11.39 -3.14
CA TYR A 208 1.72 -10.16 -3.00
C TYR A 208 2.79 -10.26 -1.91
N ARG A 209 3.20 -11.45 -1.56
CA ARG A 209 4.17 -11.74 -0.48
C ARG A 209 5.41 -10.86 -0.58
N GLU A 210 6.05 -10.78 -1.77
CA GLU A 210 7.24 -9.96 -1.97
C GLU A 210 7.03 -8.50 -1.56
N ILE A 211 5.88 -7.93 -1.88
CA ILE A 211 5.56 -6.54 -1.54
C ILE A 211 5.35 -6.42 -0.03
N VAL A 212 4.53 -7.29 0.55
CA VAL A 212 4.19 -7.23 1.98
C VAL A 212 5.44 -7.43 2.84
N ASP A 213 6.28 -8.44 2.55
CA ASP A 213 7.55 -8.72 3.24
C ASP A 213 8.59 -7.60 3.07
N GLY A 214 8.38 -6.69 2.12
CA GLY A 214 9.19 -5.47 1.98
C GLY A 214 8.67 -4.30 2.83
N LEU A 215 7.49 -4.41 3.40
CA LEU A 215 6.84 -3.37 4.20
C LEU A 215 6.80 -3.70 5.70
N THR A 216 6.86 -4.97 6.06
CA THR A 216 6.90 -5.43 7.45
C THR A 216 7.84 -6.62 7.63
N ASN A 217 8.51 -6.68 8.78
CA ASN A 217 9.32 -7.83 9.21
C ASN A 217 8.50 -8.87 9.97
N TYR A 218 7.21 -8.64 10.15
CA TYR A 218 6.33 -9.46 10.98
C TYR A 218 5.20 -10.07 10.17
N GLU A 219 4.74 -11.25 10.55
CA GLU A 219 3.57 -11.86 9.93
C GLU A 219 2.32 -10.98 10.14
N ALA A 220 1.56 -10.74 9.06
CA ALA A 220 0.31 -9.99 9.15
C ALA A 220 -0.75 -10.79 9.93
N VAL A 221 -1.34 -10.19 10.95
CA VAL A 221 -2.36 -10.81 11.81
C VAL A 221 -3.75 -10.65 11.19
N ASP A 222 -4.53 -11.72 11.21
CA ASP A 222 -5.96 -11.68 10.91
C ASP A 222 -6.73 -11.29 12.17
N LEU A 223 -7.25 -10.06 12.21
CA LEU A 223 -8.00 -9.57 13.37
C LEU A 223 -9.29 -10.36 13.64
N GLY A 224 -9.94 -10.88 12.60
CA GLY A 224 -11.15 -11.68 12.74
C GLY A 224 -10.90 -13.10 13.25
N GLY A 225 -9.69 -13.61 13.02
CA GLY A 225 -9.28 -14.99 13.35
C GLY A 225 -8.29 -15.11 14.48
N ASP A 226 -8.03 -14.05 15.26
CA ASP A 226 -6.96 -14.01 16.28
C ASP A 226 -7.29 -14.69 17.61
N GLY A 227 -8.41 -15.43 17.71
CA GLY A 227 -8.76 -16.21 18.92
C GLY A 227 -9.21 -15.36 20.12
N GLY A 228 -9.49 -14.08 19.91
CA GLY A 228 -9.91 -13.15 20.98
C GLY A 228 -8.74 -12.52 21.73
N GLU A 229 -7.54 -12.56 21.19
CA GLU A 229 -6.36 -11.91 21.77
C GLU A 229 -6.56 -10.40 21.90
N VAL A 230 -5.98 -9.82 22.96
CA VAL A 230 -5.86 -8.39 23.17
C VAL A 230 -4.42 -7.97 22.91
N ARG A 231 -4.20 -7.36 21.74
CA ARG A 231 -2.87 -6.93 21.27
C ARG A 231 -2.59 -5.51 21.72
N CYS A 232 -1.45 -5.30 22.34
CA CYS A 232 -1.10 -4.03 22.96
C CYS A 232 0.08 -3.37 22.27
N PHE A 233 -0.06 -2.07 22.03
CA PHE A 233 0.89 -1.23 21.31
C PHE A 233 1.09 0.10 22.03
N ARG A 234 2.17 0.80 21.69
CA ARG A 234 2.39 2.20 22.10
C ARG A 234 1.94 3.19 21.04
N ARG A 235 1.87 2.78 19.78
CA ARG A 235 1.40 3.58 18.64
C ARG A 235 0.61 2.69 17.69
N ALA A 236 -0.43 3.24 17.10
CA ALA A 236 -1.18 2.57 16.05
C ALA A 236 -1.72 3.59 15.04
N THR A 237 -1.73 3.20 13.78
CA THR A 237 -2.44 3.89 12.70
C THR A 237 -3.61 3.02 12.29
N LEU A 238 -4.83 3.54 12.35
CA LEU A 238 -6.03 2.88 11.86
C LEU A 238 -6.41 3.49 10.51
N GLY A 239 -6.64 2.65 9.51
CA GLY A 239 -6.84 3.06 8.12
C GLY A 239 -5.53 3.21 7.35
N LEU A 240 -5.64 3.36 6.03
CA LEU A 240 -4.53 3.57 5.12
C LEU A 240 -4.62 4.95 4.47
N ARG A 241 -3.50 5.66 4.39
CA ARG A 241 -3.40 6.92 3.66
C ARG A 241 -3.51 6.68 2.16
N SER A 242 -4.46 7.33 1.50
CA SER A 242 -4.68 7.27 0.06
C SER A 242 -4.74 8.67 -0.53
N HIS A 243 -4.04 8.92 -1.61
CA HIS A 243 -3.90 10.29 -2.13
C HIS A 243 -4.61 10.51 -3.46
N LYS A 244 -4.37 9.65 -4.45
CA LYS A 244 -4.87 9.74 -5.83
C LYS A 244 -5.06 8.34 -6.41
N GLU A 245 -5.67 8.23 -7.57
CA GLU A 245 -5.73 6.97 -8.31
C GLU A 245 -4.32 6.55 -8.75
N LEU A 246 -3.91 5.32 -8.43
CA LEU A 246 -2.59 4.71 -8.71
C LEU A 246 -1.41 5.68 -8.51
N SER A 247 -1.49 6.59 -7.55
CA SER A 247 -0.49 7.64 -7.39
C SER A 247 -0.32 8.10 -5.96
N ILE A 248 0.80 8.78 -5.70
CA ILE A 248 1.20 9.35 -4.42
C ILE A 248 1.41 10.86 -4.60
N ASP A 249 0.84 11.67 -3.71
CA ASP A 249 1.22 13.07 -3.56
C ASP A 249 2.37 13.16 -2.53
N PRO A 250 3.59 13.48 -2.94
CA PRO A 250 4.74 13.51 -2.01
C PRO A 250 4.57 14.53 -0.88
N ARG A 251 3.81 15.61 -1.11
CA ARG A 251 3.57 16.65 -0.08
C ARG A 251 2.71 16.14 1.08
N ARG A 252 1.94 15.07 0.85
CA ARG A 252 1.04 14.45 1.82
C ARG A 252 1.61 13.15 2.38
N ALA A 253 2.65 12.62 1.77
CA ALA A 253 3.27 11.34 2.16
C ALA A 253 4.35 11.53 3.24
N PRO A 254 4.45 10.64 4.23
CA PRO A 254 5.56 10.63 5.17
C PRO A 254 6.90 10.57 4.42
N ARG A 255 7.87 11.38 4.87
CA ARG A 255 9.21 11.50 4.22
C ARG A 255 9.18 11.85 2.73
N ASN A 256 8.11 12.50 2.26
CA ASN A 256 7.91 12.87 0.86
C ASN A 256 7.97 11.67 -0.12
N LEU A 257 7.54 10.49 0.32
CA LEU A 257 7.47 9.31 -0.54
C LEU A 257 6.69 9.61 -1.82
N SER A 258 7.19 9.11 -2.95
CA SER A 258 6.65 9.35 -4.29
C SER A 258 6.35 8.04 -5.03
N MET A 259 5.71 8.13 -6.19
CA MET A 259 5.54 6.98 -7.09
C MET A 259 6.87 6.46 -7.67
N VAL A 260 7.89 7.32 -7.77
CA VAL A 260 9.24 6.89 -8.16
C VAL A 260 9.84 6.00 -7.05
N ASP A 261 9.66 6.37 -5.78
CA ASP A 261 10.10 5.54 -4.65
C ASP A 261 9.34 4.21 -4.60
N PHE A 262 8.05 4.23 -4.91
CA PHE A 262 7.25 3.01 -5.01
C PHE A 262 7.75 2.10 -6.15
N LYS A 263 8.05 2.63 -7.33
CA LYS A 263 8.63 1.85 -8.44
C LYS A 263 9.99 1.25 -8.06
N ARG A 264 10.88 2.02 -7.44
CA ARG A 264 12.17 1.53 -6.95
C ARG A 264 12.00 0.44 -5.88
N PHE A 265 11.00 0.58 -5.02
CA PHE A 265 10.63 -0.45 -4.07
C PHE A 265 10.19 -1.74 -4.76
N LEU A 266 9.33 -1.69 -5.79
CA LEU A 266 8.95 -2.85 -6.58
C LEU A 266 10.15 -3.47 -7.31
N MET A 267 11.02 -2.65 -7.90
CA MET A 267 12.26 -3.13 -8.54
C MET A 267 13.14 -3.88 -7.56
N TRP A 268 13.33 -3.36 -6.36
CA TRP A 268 14.09 -4.04 -5.32
C TRP A 268 13.45 -5.36 -4.91
N ARG A 269 12.14 -5.38 -4.70
CA ARG A 269 11.44 -6.60 -4.21
C ARG A 269 11.36 -7.72 -5.23
N TYR A 270 11.21 -7.38 -6.50
CA TYR A 270 11.13 -8.35 -7.60
C TYR A 270 12.46 -8.51 -8.36
N ALA A 271 13.55 -7.92 -7.87
CA ALA A 271 14.87 -7.92 -8.51
C ALA A 271 14.81 -7.50 -10.00
N LEU A 272 14.03 -6.46 -10.32
CA LEU A 272 13.84 -6.02 -11.70
C LEU A 272 15.08 -5.26 -12.19
N PRO A 273 15.68 -5.65 -13.33
CA PRO A 273 16.98 -5.13 -13.74
C PRO A 273 16.95 -3.76 -14.41
N ARG A 274 15.77 -3.33 -14.95
CA ARG A 274 15.70 -2.13 -15.79
C ARG A 274 15.01 -0.98 -15.04
N GLU A 275 15.80 0.04 -14.68
CA GLU A 275 15.27 1.26 -14.09
C GLU A 275 14.69 2.21 -15.15
N HIS A 276 15.30 2.25 -16.34
CA HIS A 276 14.91 3.15 -17.43
C HIS A 276 14.64 2.36 -18.72
N ALA A 277 13.68 2.86 -19.51
CA ALA A 277 13.46 2.42 -20.88
C ALA A 277 14.64 2.83 -21.77
N ILE A 278 14.79 2.15 -22.90
CA ILE A 278 15.82 2.47 -23.90
C ILE A 278 15.68 3.92 -24.40
N ARG A 279 16.82 4.57 -24.67
CA ARG A 279 16.89 5.83 -25.37
C ARG A 279 17.54 5.59 -26.73
N THR A 280 16.77 5.74 -27.80
CA THR A 280 17.20 5.41 -29.14
C THR A 280 18.20 6.40 -29.77
N GLU A 281 18.41 7.58 -29.17
CA GLU A 281 19.40 8.58 -29.66
C GLU A 281 20.81 8.36 -29.12
N GLU A 282 20.95 7.68 -27.95
CA GLU A 282 22.23 7.50 -27.29
C GLU A 282 22.99 6.26 -27.80
N ASP A 283 22.30 5.35 -28.52
CA ASP A 283 22.84 4.08 -29.00
C ASP A 283 22.74 4.00 -30.53
N GLU A 284 23.71 4.55 -31.28
CA GLU A 284 23.86 4.25 -32.72
C GLU A 284 24.10 2.75 -32.90
N GLY A 285 23.07 2.02 -33.35
CA GLY A 285 23.05 0.55 -33.41
C GLY A 285 22.20 -0.12 -32.34
N ALA A 286 21.46 0.67 -31.56
CA ALA A 286 20.59 0.19 -30.48
C ALA A 286 19.54 -0.83 -30.97
N ALA A 287 19.28 -1.79 -30.11
CA ALA A 287 18.18 -2.72 -30.28
C ALA A 287 16.84 -1.97 -30.45
N ARG A 288 15.94 -2.53 -31.27
CA ARG A 288 14.58 -1.96 -31.47
C ARG A 288 13.86 -1.84 -30.12
N PRO A 289 13.12 -0.74 -29.86
CA PRO A 289 12.32 -0.63 -28.64
C PRO A 289 11.32 -1.77 -28.53
N ARG A 290 11.17 -2.33 -27.34
CA ARG A 290 10.29 -3.48 -27.10
C ARG A 290 8.90 -3.00 -26.68
N LEU A 291 7.87 -3.45 -27.41
CA LEU A 291 6.47 -3.13 -27.17
C LEU A 291 5.72 -4.35 -26.63
N LEU A 292 5.08 -4.20 -25.47
CA LEU A 292 4.13 -5.16 -24.93
C LEU A 292 2.71 -4.76 -25.34
N ILE A 293 2.00 -5.63 -26.05
CA ILE A 293 0.56 -5.48 -26.28
C ILE A 293 -0.19 -6.42 -25.34
N ILE A 294 -1.00 -5.86 -24.43
CA ILE A 294 -1.82 -6.65 -23.52
C ILE A 294 -3.00 -7.25 -24.29
N ALA A 295 -2.89 -8.52 -24.63
CA ALA A 295 -3.89 -9.27 -25.40
C ALA A 295 -4.90 -9.95 -24.46
N ARG A 296 -6.00 -9.27 -24.15
CA ARG A 296 -7.07 -9.80 -23.30
C ARG A 296 -7.81 -10.96 -24.00
N ARG A 297 -8.22 -11.97 -23.22
CA ARG A 297 -8.91 -13.16 -23.78
C ARG A 297 -10.43 -13.08 -23.74
N SER A 298 -11.00 -12.26 -22.84
CA SER A 298 -12.45 -12.36 -22.57
C SER A 298 -13.26 -11.13 -22.92
N ARG A 299 -12.74 -9.91 -22.71
CA ARG A 299 -13.47 -8.65 -22.89
C ARG A 299 -12.52 -7.56 -23.32
N ARG A 300 -13.01 -6.62 -24.12
CA ARG A 300 -12.15 -5.53 -24.64
C ARG A 300 -10.91 -6.08 -25.32
N ARG A 301 -11.10 -7.11 -26.14
CA ARG A 301 -10.05 -7.73 -26.94
C ARG A 301 -9.74 -6.84 -28.14
N PHE A 302 -8.52 -6.92 -28.61
CA PHE A 302 -8.18 -6.46 -29.95
C PHE A 302 -8.66 -7.52 -30.97
N VAL A 303 -9.66 -7.18 -31.80
CA VAL A 303 -10.22 -8.10 -32.80
C VAL A 303 -9.27 -8.34 -33.93
N ASN A 304 -8.50 -7.29 -34.31
CA ASN A 304 -7.48 -7.34 -35.37
C ASN A 304 -6.04 -7.29 -34.79
N LEU A 305 -5.78 -8.08 -33.75
CA LEU A 305 -4.49 -8.10 -33.07
C LEU A 305 -3.30 -8.40 -34.01
N PRO A 306 -3.36 -9.37 -34.94
CA PRO A 306 -2.27 -9.63 -35.87
C PRO A 306 -1.88 -8.43 -36.73
N GLU A 307 -2.85 -7.67 -37.19
CA GLU A 307 -2.63 -6.48 -38.02
C GLU A 307 -2.03 -5.33 -37.19
N ILE A 308 -2.41 -5.22 -35.91
CA ILE A 308 -1.82 -4.25 -34.96
C ILE A 308 -0.36 -4.59 -34.69
N VAL A 309 -0.03 -5.89 -34.52
CA VAL A 309 1.35 -6.37 -34.35
C VAL A 309 2.18 -6.02 -35.58
N ALA A 310 1.72 -6.38 -36.77
CA ALA A 310 2.42 -6.10 -38.03
C ALA A 310 2.67 -4.60 -38.22
N LEU A 311 1.67 -3.74 -37.92
CA LEU A 311 1.83 -2.30 -37.96
C LEU A 311 2.89 -1.80 -36.97
N ALA A 312 2.91 -2.31 -35.73
CA ALA A 312 3.86 -1.88 -34.73
C ALA A 312 5.30 -2.31 -35.08
N GLU A 313 5.47 -3.49 -35.69
CA GLU A 313 6.75 -3.98 -36.21
C GLU A 313 7.24 -3.12 -37.41
N GLU A 314 6.35 -2.75 -38.32
CA GLU A 314 6.63 -1.84 -39.43
C GLU A 314 7.08 -0.46 -38.94
N VAL A 315 6.42 0.07 -37.89
CA VAL A 315 6.78 1.38 -37.27
C VAL A 315 8.16 1.30 -36.58
N GLY A 316 8.64 0.10 -36.20
CA GLY A 316 9.98 -0.08 -35.67
C GLY A 316 10.07 -0.72 -34.28
N PHE A 317 9.00 -1.23 -33.71
CA PHE A 317 9.04 -1.97 -32.45
C PHE A 317 9.44 -3.44 -32.63
N GLU A 318 10.04 -4.03 -31.60
CA GLU A 318 10.02 -5.48 -31.35
C GLU A 318 8.77 -5.78 -30.51
N VAL A 319 7.81 -6.55 -31.06
CA VAL A 319 6.49 -6.71 -30.47
C VAL A 319 6.32 -8.05 -29.76
N THR A 320 5.80 -8.01 -28.56
CA THR A 320 5.33 -9.20 -27.83
C THR A 320 3.88 -9.00 -27.41
N THR A 321 3.05 -10.02 -27.59
CA THR A 321 1.68 -10.05 -27.09
C THR A 321 1.58 -10.96 -25.87
N SER A 322 0.95 -10.50 -24.81
CA SER A 322 0.74 -11.30 -23.60
C SER A 322 -0.57 -10.95 -22.92
N ASP A 323 -1.20 -11.96 -22.33
CA ASP A 323 -2.32 -11.81 -21.41
C ASP A 323 -1.80 -11.75 -19.96
N VAL A 324 -0.94 -10.76 -19.71
CA VAL A 324 -0.30 -10.59 -18.41
C VAL A 324 -1.37 -10.45 -17.34
N MET A 325 -1.39 -11.39 -16.38
CA MET A 325 -2.27 -11.38 -15.22
C MET A 325 -3.76 -11.60 -15.52
N SER A 326 -4.12 -12.50 -16.41
CA SER A 326 -5.46 -13.10 -16.32
C SER A 326 -5.54 -13.89 -15.01
N PRO A 327 -6.45 -13.53 -14.08
CA PRO A 327 -6.65 -14.33 -12.89
C PRO A 327 -7.04 -15.76 -13.31
N PRO A 328 -6.59 -16.81 -12.60
CA PRO A 328 -7.06 -18.15 -12.85
C PRO A 328 -8.60 -18.13 -12.80
N LYS A 329 -9.26 -18.77 -13.75
CA LYS A 329 -10.72 -18.93 -13.73
C LYS A 329 -11.08 -19.56 -12.39
N GLN A 330 -11.80 -18.82 -11.53
CA GLN A 330 -12.39 -19.39 -10.35
C GLN A 330 -13.32 -20.53 -10.82
N ASN A 331 -12.97 -21.74 -10.49
CA ASN A 331 -13.90 -22.85 -10.67
C ASN A 331 -15.13 -22.54 -9.83
N LYS A 332 -16.32 -22.65 -10.43
CA LYS A 332 -17.64 -22.36 -9.82
C LYS A 332 -17.95 -23.16 -8.53
N LYS A 333 -17.03 -23.93 -8.00
CA LYS A 333 -17.14 -24.76 -6.79
C LYS A 333 -16.31 -24.30 -5.61
N GLY A 334 -15.84 -23.06 -5.56
CA GLY A 334 -15.25 -22.50 -4.32
C GLY A 334 -13.99 -23.22 -3.79
N ALA A 335 -13.48 -24.22 -4.47
CA ALA A 335 -12.22 -24.85 -4.11
C ALA A 335 -11.08 -23.99 -4.65
N LEU A 336 -10.52 -23.15 -3.79
CA LEU A 336 -9.19 -22.57 -3.95
C LEU A 336 -8.20 -23.74 -4.03
N ALA A 337 -7.82 -24.11 -5.25
CA ALA A 337 -6.59 -24.86 -5.45
C ALA A 337 -5.48 -24.10 -4.72
N ALA A 338 -4.49 -24.81 -4.17
CA ALA A 338 -3.37 -24.28 -3.41
C ALA A 338 -2.66 -23.15 -4.18
N ALA A 339 -3.18 -21.92 -4.04
CA ALA A 339 -2.81 -20.78 -4.86
C ALA A 339 -1.58 -20.03 -4.31
N GLY A 340 -1.03 -20.45 -3.18
CA GLY A 340 0.03 -19.73 -2.49
C GLY A 340 1.27 -19.55 -3.37
N ASP A 341 1.95 -20.63 -3.71
CA ASP A 341 3.23 -20.54 -4.46
C ASP A 341 3.03 -20.20 -5.95
N GLU A 342 1.97 -20.71 -6.60
CA GLU A 342 1.71 -20.39 -8.00
C GLU A 342 1.32 -18.93 -8.22
N GLY A 343 0.59 -18.31 -7.30
CA GLY A 343 0.21 -16.89 -7.38
C GLY A 343 1.40 -15.97 -7.24
N HIS A 344 2.31 -16.31 -6.34
CA HIS A 344 3.56 -15.60 -6.09
C HIS A 344 4.52 -15.71 -7.28
N ALA A 345 4.79 -16.90 -7.78
CA ALA A 345 5.64 -17.12 -8.95
C ALA A 345 5.11 -16.35 -10.17
N ARG A 346 3.77 -16.34 -10.37
CA ARG A 346 3.14 -15.58 -11.47
C ARG A 346 3.35 -14.06 -11.35
N MET A 347 3.36 -13.50 -10.13
CA MET A 347 3.64 -12.07 -9.95
C MET A 347 5.08 -11.72 -10.28
N ALA A 348 6.05 -12.54 -9.84
CA ALA A 348 7.45 -12.36 -10.15
C ALA A 348 7.71 -12.45 -11.65
N ASP A 349 7.19 -13.50 -12.33
CA ASP A 349 7.34 -13.67 -13.79
C ASP A 349 6.68 -12.52 -14.57
N ALA A 350 5.47 -12.11 -14.18
CA ALA A 350 4.75 -11.01 -14.82
C ALA A 350 5.48 -9.68 -14.66
N SER A 351 6.00 -9.39 -13.46
CA SER A 351 6.76 -8.17 -13.20
C SER A 351 8.06 -8.12 -13.99
N ALA A 352 8.80 -9.24 -14.06
CA ALA A 352 10.03 -9.37 -14.86
C ALA A 352 9.75 -9.22 -16.37
N LEU A 353 8.70 -9.87 -16.86
CA LEU A 353 8.26 -9.73 -18.24
C LEU A 353 7.96 -8.27 -18.58
N VAL A 354 7.09 -7.59 -17.79
CA VAL A 354 6.71 -6.20 -18.03
C VAL A 354 7.92 -5.27 -17.95
N ASN A 355 8.82 -5.47 -16.98
CA ASN A 355 10.03 -4.65 -16.85
C ASN A 355 10.95 -4.73 -18.05
N SER A 356 10.84 -5.78 -18.88
CA SER A 356 11.67 -5.95 -20.08
C SER A 356 11.23 -5.08 -21.27
N PHE A 357 10.12 -4.37 -21.21
CA PHE A 357 9.56 -3.57 -22.30
C PHE A 357 9.77 -2.06 -22.11
N ASP A 358 9.79 -1.33 -23.22
CA ASP A 358 9.96 0.11 -23.30
C ASP A 358 8.62 0.82 -23.51
N ALA A 359 7.65 0.10 -24.06
CA ALA A 359 6.30 0.60 -24.28
C ALA A 359 5.25 -0.47 -24.00
N MET A 360 4.04 -0.03 -23.67
CA MET A 360 2.87 -0.89 -23.47
C MET A 360 1.66 -0.32 -24.21
N VAL A 361 0.93 -1.18 -24.92
CA VAL A 361 -0.40 -0.87 -25.50
C VAL A 361 -1.44 -1.76 -24.84
N ALA A 362 -2.51 -1.19 -24.35
CA ALA A 362 -3.64 -1.96 -23.81
C ALA A 362 -4.97 -1.21 -23.94
N VAL A 363 -6.05 -1.96 -24.07
CA VAL A 363 -7.39 -1.41 -23.89
C VAL A 363 -7.63 -1.15 -22.40
N HIS A 364 -8.25 0.00 -22.07
CA HIS A 364 -8.58 0.42 -20.71
C HIS A 364 -9.10 -0.74 -19.83
N GLY A 365 -8.60 -0.79 -18.61
CA GLY A 365 -8.99 -1.73 -17.57
C GLY A 365 -7.81 -2.29 -16.77
N SER A 366 -8.10 -3.14 -15.78
CA SER A 366 -7.14 -3.57 -14.75
C SER A 366 -5.80 -4.15 -15.26
N GLY A 367 -5.74 -4.67 -16.49
CA GLY A 367 -4.48 -5.11 -17.09
C GLY A 367 -3.45 -3.98 -17.26
N LEU A 368 -3.88 -2.73 -17.42
CA LEU A 368 -3.00 -1.56 -17.48
C LEU A 368 -2.25 -1.31 -16.16
N THR A 369 -2.72 -1.83 -15.03
CA THR A 369 -2.03 -1.71 -13.74
C THR A 369 -0.60 -2.26 -13.79
N ASN A 370 -0.31 -3.17 -14.74
CA ASN A 370 1.05 -3.65 -14.98
C ASN A 370 2.06 -2.55 -15.32
N LEU A 371 1.60 -1.35 -15.71
CA LEU A 371 2.45 -0.19 -15.95
C LEU A 371 3.37 0.14 -14.74
N VAL A 372 3.00 -0.25 -13.52
CA VAL A 372 3.83 -0.03 -12.31
C VAL A 372 5.19 -0.74 -12.40
N PHE A 373 5.31 -1.79 -13.20
CA PHE A 373 6.55 -2.57 -13.42
C PHE A 373 7.35 -2.12 -14.65
N LEU A 374 6.78 -1.32 -15.55
CA LEU A 374 7.54 -0.75 -16.66
C LEU A 374 8.72 0.09 -16.14
N PRO A 375 9.83 0.16 -16.86
CA PRO A 375 10.91 1.09 -16.54
C PRO A 375 10.45 2.54 -16.52
N MET A 376 11.16 3.43 -15.85
CA MET A 376 10.96 4.87 -16.00
C MET A 376 11.26 5.28 -17.44
N ASN A 377 10.67 6.38 -17.89
CA ASN A 377 10.68 6.86 -19.29
C ASN A 377 9.95 5.98 -20.30
N ALA A 378 9.40 4.83 -19.90
CA ALA A 378 8.57 4.01 -20.78
C ALA A 378 7.31 4.76 -21.27
N VAL A 379 6.75 4.30 -22.38
CA VAL A 379 5.54 4.88 -22.98
C VAL A 379 4.34 3.95 -22.77
N VAL A 380 3.27 4.49 -22.20
CA VAL A 380 1.98 3.80 -22.06
C VAL A 380 0.99 4.33 -23.07
N VAL A 381 0.47 3.47 -23.93
CA VAL A 381 -0.60 3.77 -24.88
C VAL A 381 -1.88 3.12 -24.41
N GLN A 382 -2.84 3.92 -23.98
CA GLN A 382 -4.15 3.44 -23.57
C GLN A 382 -5.15 3.58 -24.70
N VAL A 383 -5.76 2.47 -25.11
CA VAL A 383 -6.91 2.46 -26.01
C VAL A 383 -8.17 2.60 -25.16
N VAL A 384 -8.87 3.72 -25.32
CA VAL A 384 -10.08 4.03 -24.56
C VAL A 384 -11.29 3.54 -25.31
N PRO A 385 -12.10 2.63 -24.71
CA PRO A 385 -13.30 2.09 -25.33
C PRO A 385 -14.37 3.16 -25.50
N LEU A 386 -15.31 2.92 -26.41
CA LEU A 386 -16.49 3.76 -26.58
C LEU A 386 -17.28 3.87 -25.28
N GLY A 387 -18.07 4.88 -25.09
CA GLY A 387 -18.93 5.05 -23.92
C GLY A 387 -18.60 6.25 -23.04
N ARG A 388 -17.92 7.27 -23.57
CA ARG A 388 -17.47 8.46 -22.81
C ARG A 388 -16.63 8.09 -21.59
N MET A 389 -15.71 7.14 -21.80
CA MET A 389 -14.82 6.62 -20.76
C MET A 389 -13.53 7.45 -20.58
N GLU A 390 -13.36 8.54 -21.36
CA GLU A 390 -12.12 9.33 -21.43
C GLU A 390 -11.72 9.92 -20.07
N GLY A 391 -12.69 10.43 -19.30
CA GLY A 391 -12.45 10.96 -17.96
C GLY A 391 -11.94 9.89 -17.01
N LEU A 392 -12.66 8.77 -16.90
CA LEU A 392 -12.26 7.64 -16.08
C LEU A 392 -10.89 7.08 -16.51
N ALA A 393 -10.67 6.95 -17.81
CA ALA A 393 -9.43 6.46 -18.38
C ALA A 393 -8.24 7.37 -18.03
N MET A 394 -8.46 8.68 -18.06
CA MET A 394 -7.46 9.68 -17.70
C MET A 394 -7.14 9.61 -16.21
N ASP A 395 -8.14 9.53 -15.33
CA ASP A 395 -7.95 9.51 -13.89
C ASP A 395 -7.21 8.24 -13.44
N GLU A 396 -7.62 7.06 -13.96
CA GLU A 396 -7.05 5.79 -13.53
C GLU A 396 -5.66 5.50 -14.12
N TYR A 397 -5.40 5.87 -15.41
CA TYR A 397 -4.19 5.46 -16.12
C TYR A 397 -3.52 6.55 -16.96
N GLY A 398 -4.13 7.74 -17.10
CA GLY A 398 -3.55 8.84 -17.86
C GLY A 398 -2.68 9.76 -17.01
N VAL A 399 -3.15 10.10 -15.82
CA VAL A 399 -2.42 10.95 -14.85
C VAL A 399 -1.27 10.20 -14.16
N PRO A 400 -1.47 8.96 -13.65
CA PRO A 400 -0.46 8.23 -12.87
C PRO A 400 0.90 8.03 -13.56
N PRO A 401 1.02 7.77 -14.86
CA PRO A 401 2.30 7.60 -15.53
C PRO A 401 3.26 8.79 -15.35
N ARG A 402 2.75 10.03 -15.31
CA ARG A 402 3.58 11.20 -15.05
C ARG A 402 4.26 11.15 -13.67
N ASP A 403 3.52 10.75 -12.64
CA ASP A 403 4.04 10.63 -11.28
C ASP A 403 5.05 9.47 -11.16
N MET A 404 5.06 8.56 -12.13
CA MET A 404 5.99 7.43 -12.28
C MET A 404 7.16 7.70 -13.24
N ASN A 405 7.37 8.94 -13.67
CA ASN A 405 8.35 9.32 -14.70
C ASN A 405 8.17 8.55 -16.02
N MET A 406 6.93 8.35 -16.47
CA MET A 406 6.60 7.70 -17.74
C MET A 406 5.85 8.66 -18.68
N ARG A 407 5.75 8.28 -19.93
CA ARG A 407 4.98 9.00 -20.96
C ARG A 407 3.64 8.31 -21.18
N TYR A 408 2.60 9.11 -21.45
CA TYR A 408 1.26 8.60 -21.69
C TYR A 408 0.72 9.09 -23.03
N LEU A 409 0.11 8.19 -23.78
CA LEU A 409 -0.64 8.47 -25.00
C LEU A 409 -2.03 7.84 -24.90
N GLN A 410 -3.03 8.56 -25.36
CA GLN A 410 -4.42 8.10 -25.40
C GLN A 410 -4.87 7.94 -26.85
N TYR A 411 -5.58 6.84 -27.09
CA TYR A 411 -6.27 6.59 -28.34
C TYR A 411 -7.74 6.33 -28.07
N ASN A 412 -8.61 7.25 -28.43
CA ASN A 412 -10.05 7.10 -28.31
C ASN A 412 -10.59 6.42 -29.56
N ILE A 413 -11.23 5.27 -29.41
CA ILE A 413 -11.86 4.57 -30.54
C ILE A 413 -13.11 5.34 -31.00
N THR A 414 -13.46 5.14 -32.28
CA THR A 414 -14.75 5.56 -32.82
C THR A 414 -15.80 4.45 -32.67
N ALA A 415 -17.04 4.76 -33.04
CA ALA A 415 -18.11 3.76 -33.02
C ALA A 415 -17.83 2.61 -34.00
N GLU A 416 -17.18 2.88 -35.13
CA GLU A 416 -16.80 1.89 -36.14
C GLU A 416 -15.70 0.95 -35.66
N GLU A 417 -14.88 1.39 -34.68
CA GLU A 417 -13.85 0.57 -34.07
C GLU A 417 -14.35 -0.26 -32.88
N SER A 418 -15.61 -0.07 -32.47
CA SER A 418 -16.27 -0.82 -31.40
C SER A 418 -17.15 -1.92 -31.97
N THR A 419 -17.03 -3.16 -31.45
CA THR A 419 -17.96 -4.24 -31.80
C THR A 419 -19.40 -3.98 -31.36
N LEU A 420 -19.67 -2.97 -30.55
CA LEU A 420 -21.02 -2.53 -30.25
C LEU A 420 -21.76 -2.03 -31.50
N SER A 421 -21.06 -1.58 -32.53
CA SER A 421 -21.62 -1.19 -33.83
C SER A 421 -22.23 -2.38 -34.61
N GLU A 422 -21.83 -3.62 -34.26
CA GLU A 422 -22.40 -4.86 -34.83
C GLU A 422 -23.68 -5.25 -34.08
N ALA A 423 -23.82 -4.85 -32.81
CA ALA A 423 -24.95 -5.19 -31.94
C ALA A 423 -26.08 -4.14 -31.91
N PHE A 424 -25.73 -2.86 -32.20
CA PHE A 424 -26.65 -1.74 -32.11
C PHE A 424 -26.70 -0.93 -33.41
N PRO A 425 -27.89 -0.46 -33.85
CA PRO A 425 -28.02 0.46 -34.97
C PRO A 425 -27.21 1.76 -34.72
N ARG A 426 -26.71 2.38 -35.78
CA ARG A 426 -25.91 3.64 -35.67
C ARG A 426 -26.65 4.77 -34.95
N THR A 427 -27.97 4.77 -34.96
CA THR A 427 -28.84 5.75 -34.29
C THR A 427 -29.10 5.42 -32.82
N HIS A 428 -28.63 4.28 -32.35
CA HIS A 428 -28.89 3.85 -30.95
C HIS A 428 -28.06 4.71 -29.96
N PRO A 429 -28.62 5.11 -28.80
CA PRO A 429 -27.91 5.89 -27.77
C PRO A 429 -26.58 5.30 -27.34
N VAL A 430 -26.44 3.99 -27.29
CA VAL A 430 -25.18 3.29 -26.98
C VAL A 430 -24.02 3.76 -27.86
N LEU A 431 -24.28 4.07 -29.13
CA LEU A 431 -23.25 4.52 -30.09
C LEU A 431 -23.19 6.03 -30.22
N LEU A 432 -24.36 6.72 -30.24
CA LEU A 432 -24.43 8.16 -30.49
C LEU A 432 -24.22 9.03 -29.27
N ASP A 433 -24.91 8.71 -28.17
CA ASP A 433 -24.86 9.49 -26.95
C ASP A 433 -24.93 8.57 -25.72
N PRO A 434 -23.80 8.17 -25.14
CA PRO A 434 -23.75 7.35 -23.95
C PRO A 434 -24.32 7.99 -22.68
N MET A 435 -24.56 9.31 -22.65
CA MET A 435 -25.01 10.03 -21.44
C MET A 435 -26.32 9.52 -20.84
N PRO A 436 -27.37 9.17 -21.60
CA PRO A 436 -28.56 8.55 -21.05
C PRO A 436 -28.30 7.24 -20.29
N ILE A 437 -27.26 6.47 -20.71
CA ILE A 437 -26.86 5.24 -20.05
C ILE A 437 -26.11 5.53 -18.74
N HIS A 438 -25.21 6.51 -18.76
CA HIS A 438 -24.53 6.99 -17.55
C HIS A 438 -25.50 7.49 -16.49
N LYS A 439 -26.56 8.19 -16.89
CA LYS A 439 -27.60 8.69 -15.96
C LYS A 439 -28.41 7.59 -15.31
N GLN A 440 -28.52 6.40 -15.92
CA GLN A 440 -29.26 5.28 -15.35
C GLN A 440 -28.47 4.60 -14.23
N SER A 441 -27.28 4.09 -14.51
CA SER A 441 -26.41 3.49 -13.49
C SER A 441 -25.01 3.21 -14.01
N TRP A 442 -24.03 3.25 -13.10
CA TRP A 442 -22.68 2.77 -13.35
C TRP A 442 -22.64 1.27 -13.74
N SER A 443 -23.52 0.46 -13.16
CA SER A 443 -23.59 -0.97 -13.51
C SER A 443 -23.87 -1.17 -15.00
N LEU A 444 -24.81 -0.41 -15.55
CA LEU A 444 -25.17 -0.51 -16.95
C LEU A 444 -24.04 -0.03 -17.88
N VAL A 445 -23.37 1.07 -17.51
CA VAL A 445 -22.18 1.55 -18.21
C VAL A 445 -21.10 0.48 -18.25
N LYS A 446 -20.81 -0.12 -17.09
CA LYS A 446 -19.84 -1.21 -16.96
C LYS A 446 -20.21 -2.42 -17.80
N ASP A 447 -21.47 -2.83 -17.76
CA ASP A 447 -21.93 -4.03 -18.47
C ASP A 447 -21.85 -3.84 -19.98
N ILE A 448 -22.24 -2.70 -20.51
CA ILE A 448 -22.21 -2.40 -21.95
C ILE A 448 -20.77 -2.11 -22.41
N TYR A 449 -20.18 -1.04 -21.89
CA TYR A 449 -18.91 -0.50 -22.45
C TYR A 449 -17.65 -1.20 -21.97
N LEU A 450 -17.68 -1.82 -20.78
CA LEU A 450 -16.53 -2.58 -20.27
C LEU A 450 -16.77 -4.11 -20.31
N GLY A 451 -18.00 -4.55 -20.53
CA GLY A 451 -18.41 -5.96 -20.51
C GLY A 451 -18.64 -6.59 -21.87
N GLN A 452 -19.25 -5.87 -22.80
CA GLN A 452 -19.72 -6.42 -24.08
C GLN A 452 -18.93 -5.93 -25.28
N GLN A 453 -18.03 -4.96 -25.10
CA GLN A 453 -17.28 -4.34 -26.16
C GLN A 453 -15.91 -4.99 -26.38
N ASP A 454 -15.59 -5.33 -27.62
CA ASP A 454 -14.24 -5.56 -28.12
C ASP A 454 -13.85 -4.40 -29.09
N VAL A 455 -12.60 -4.29 -29.48
CA VAL A 455 -12.10 -3.18 -30.31
C VAL A 455 -11.41 -3.70 -31.57
N ARG A 456 -11.73 -3.06 -32.72
CA ARG A 456 -11.06 -3.25 -34.01
C ARG A 456 -10.43 -1.92 -34.41
N LEU A 457 -9.12 -1.75 -34.19
CA LEU A 457 -8.46 -0.47 -34.45
C LEU A 457 -8.37 -0.16 -35.93
N ASP A 458 -8.68 1.09 -36.32
CA ASP A 458 -8.30 1.61 -37.63
C ASP A 458 -6.79 1.86 -37.65
N LEU A 459 -6.07 1.06 -38.42
CA LEU A 459 -4.62 1.10 -38.48
C LEU A 459 -4.06 2.43 -38.99
N ARG A 460 -4.80 3.13 -39.88
CA ARG A 460 -4.38 4.43 -40.40
C ARG A 460 -4.45 5.51 -39.29
N ARG A 461 -5.49 5.46 -38.46
CA ARG A 461 -5.63 6.33 -37.30
C ARG A 461 -4.65 5.97 -36.18
N PHE A 462 -4.34 4.70 -36.00
CA PHE A 462 -3.48 4.23 -34.90
C PHE A 462 -1.99 4.38 -35.18
N ARG A 463 -1.55 4.30 -36.48
CA ARG A 463 -0.14 4.49 -36.90
C ARG A 463 0.53 5.73 -36.29
N PRO A 464 -0.03 6.95 -36.40
CA PRO A 464 0.58 8.14 -35.81
C PRO A 464 0.80 8.05 -34.28
N VAL A 465 0.00 7.27 -33.57
CA VAL A 465 0.16 7.06 -32.13
C VAL A 465 1.38 6.19 -31.82
N LEU A 466 1.58 5.11 -32.58
CA LEU A 466 2.77 4.27 -32.48
C LEU A 466 4.04 5.02 -32.85
N GLU A 467 4.02 5.80 -33.95
CA GLU A 467 5.13 6.66 -34.36
C GLU A 467 5.47 7.70 -33.28
N LYS A 468 4.44 8.28 -32.64
CA LYS A 468 4.64 9.20 -31.50
C LYS A 468 5.23 8.46 -30.29
N ALA A 469 4.83 7.21 -30.05
CA ALA A 469 5.39 6.42 -28.95
C ALA A 469 6.90 6.19 -29.15
N ILE A 470 7.36 5.85 -30.35
CA ILE A 470 8.80 5.73 -30.67
C ILE A 470 9.52 7.08 -30.48
N ARG A 471 8.94 8.18 -30.97
CA ARG A 471 9.58 9.50 -30.78
C ARG A 471 9.71 9.90 -29.32
N LEU A 472 8.85 9.42 -28.43
CA LEU A 472 8.94 9.67 -26.99
C LEU A 472 9.97 8.80 -26.27
N LEU A 473 10.49 7.76 -26.93
CA LEU A 473 11.60 6.92 -26.44
C LEU A 473 12.98 7.42 -26.90
N ARG A 474 13.00 8.47 -27.75
CA ARG A 474 14.20 9.16 -28.18
C ARG A 474 14.71 10.22 -27.23
#